data_a27705a289c75e3ce5509aed8749537f
#
_entry.id   a27705a289c75e3ce5509aed8749537f
#
_cell.length_a   1.000
_cell.length_b   1.000
_cell.length_c   1.000
_cell.angle_alpha   90.00
_cell.angle_beta   90.00
_cell.angle_gamma   90.00
#
_symmetry.space_group_name_H-M   'P 1'
#
loop_
_entity.id
_entity.type
_entity.pdbx_description
1 polymer ?
#
loop_
_entity_poly.entity_id
_entity_poly.type
_entity_poly.pdbx_seq_one_letter_code
_entity_poly.pdbx_strand_id
1 'polypeptide(L)'
;MRRIFEEEARLQKMLEVEAALAWALTEVGVIPKKAAEKIGEKASTRYVKLERVKEIEKTIKHDIMAVVEALAEVCGEDGGYVHYGATSSDILDTATGLQFKEALVVLESKLNMLEGVLLELSWKHRKTLMVGRTHGQHALPMTLGLKFAVWLREVSRHIQRLREGRKRFLVGKLTGAVGTQAGFGPEGLTVQKLTMERLGLHPVEASTQIVQRDRYAELICLLALVASSLDKFAAEIRELQRTEIGELQEPFDVGRQVGSSTMPHKVNPIHSERVCGLAKLMRGLVVPALENIPSWQERDLTNSSAERFLLPTAFITLDYMLSLICQVLKGLKVNEERMLENLNLTQGRIMSESLMLALTKKGLGRQEAHRVLRGLVMKSWAEKKPLKEIVLADEQVRSRLSEEEINRALDPNAYLGTAVEQVELAVEKTRSERESRGVSSALL
;
A
#
# COMPACT_ATOMS: atom_id res chain seq x y z
N MET A 1 -0.18 -2.70 14.41
CA MET A 1 1.10 -2.07 13.97
C MET A 1 1.87 -1.42 15.13
N ARG A 2 1.34 -0.43 15.84
CA ARG A 2 2.06 0.31 16.88
C ARG A 2 2.79 -0.60 17.87
N ARG A 3 2.12 -1.63 18.42
CA ARG A 3 2.71 -2.57 19.39
C ARG A 3 3.98 -3.28 18.91
N ILE A 4 4.17 -3.46 17.60
CA ILE A 4 5.36 -4.11 17.01
C ILE A 4 6.62 -3.25 17.20
N PHE A 5 6.44 -1.92 17.25
CA PHE A 5 7.53 -0.94 17.33
C PHE A 5 7.67 -0.28 18.71
N GLU A 6 6.92 -0.73 19.72
CA GLU A 6 7.10 -0.30 21.11
C GLU A 6 8.44 -0.81 21.66
N GLU A 7 9.01 -0.07 22.60
CA GLU A 7 10.33 -0.41 23.17
C GLU A 7 10.38 -1.81 23.79
N GLU A 8 9.34 -2.21 24.51
CA GLU A 8 9.25 -3.54 25.12
C GLU A 8 9.18 -4.66 24.05
N ALA A 9 8.42 -4.43 22.98
CA ALA A 9 8.35 -5.39 21.87
C ALA A 9 9.69 -5.50 21.14
N ARG A 10 10.40 -4.39 20.95
CA ARG A 10 11.75 -4.38 20.38
C ARG A 10 12.74 -5.13 21.30
N LEU A 11 12.69 -4.90 22.61
CA LEU A 11 13.48 -5.65 23.57
C LEU A 11 13.19 -7.15 23.48
N GLN A 12 11.93 -7.54 23.39
CA GLN A 12 11.54 -8.95 23.22
C GLN A 12 12.19 -9.55 21.96
N LYS A 13 12.21 -8.83 20.82
CA LYS A 13 12.86 -9.32 19.60
C LYS A 13 14.37 -9.47 19.75
N MET A 14 15.03 -8.56 20.45
CA MET A 14 16.47 -8.70 20.75
C MET A 14 16.74 -9.94 21.61
N LEU A 15 15.92 -10.19 22.62
CA LEU A 15 16.01 -11.38 23.47
C LEU A 15 15.77 -12.69 22.68
N GLU A 16 14.81 -12.68 21.74
CA GLU A 16 14.56 -13.82 20.84
C GLU A 16 15.80 -14.14 19.99
N VAL A 17 16.52 -13.12 19.53
CA VAL A 17 17.76 -13.30 18.74
C VAL A 17 18.86 -13.89 19.63
N GLU A 18 19.07 -13.38 20.84
CA GLU A 18 20.06 -13.92 21.79
C GLU A 18 19.79 -15.39 22.14
N ALA A 19 18.52 -15.74 22.38
CA ALA A 19 18.11 -17.13 22.64
C ALA A 19 18.38 -18.06 21.44
N ALA A 20 18.08 -17.57 20.22
CA ALA A 20 18.30 -18.33 19.00
C ALA A 20 19.79 -18.52 18.71
N LEU A 21 20.61 -17.49 18.97
CA LEU A 21 22.06 -17.55 18.87
C LEU A 21 22.64 -18.59 19.86
N ALA A 22 22.27 -18.51 21.14
CA ALA A 22 22.75 -19.45 22.16
C ALA A 22 22.39 -20.90 21.79
N TRP A 23 21.18 -21.13 21.31
CA TRP A 23 20.79 -22.45 20.82
C TRP A 23 21.65 -22.92 19.64
N ALA A 24 21.88 -22.08 18.63
CA ALA A 24 22.70 -22.43 17.48
C ALA A 24 24.16 -22.75 17.84
N LEU A 25 24.73 -21.98 18.79
CA LEU A 25 26.09 -22.22 19.31
C LEU A 25 26.19 -23.56 20.04
N THR A 26 25.13 -24.02 20.68
CA THR A 26 25.09 -25.36 21.29
C THR A 26 25.04 -26.46 20.27
N GLU A 27 24.28 -26.30 19.19
CA GLU A 27 24.16 -27.29 18.13
C GLU A 27 25.53 -27.55 17.42
N VAL A 28 26.40 -26.54 17.40
CA VAL A 28 27.78 -26.68 16.87
C VAL A 28 28.82 -26.94 17.96
N GLY A 29 28.41 -27.16 19.22
CA GLY A 29 29.29 -27.55 20.32
C GLY A 29 30.15 -26.43 20.89
N VAL A 30 29.85 -25.16 20.64
CA VAL A 30 30.63 -24.00 21.10
C VAL A 30 30.32 -23.63 22.56
N ILE A 31 29.06 -23.74 22.97
CA ILE A 31 28.66 -23.46 24.36
C ILE A 31 27.94 -24.66 24.99
N PRO A 32 27.95 -24.79 26.32
CA PRO A 32 27.24 -25.87 27.00
C PRO A 32 25.74 -25.83 26.79
N LYS A 33 25.11 -27.00 26.58
CA LYS A 33 23.66 -27.12 26.39
C LYS A 33 22.87 -26.50 27.53
N LYS A 34 23.30 -26.72 28.79
CA LYS A 34 22.69 -26.13 29.99
C LYS A 34 22.60 -24.59 29.92
N ALA A 35 23.68 -23.95 29.45
CA ALA A 35 23.73 -22.49 29.32
C ALA A 35 22.70 -21.99 28.24
N ALA A 36 22.65 -22.66 27.09
CA ALA A 36 21.67 -22.30 26.04
C ALA A 36 20.21 -22.49 26.50
N GLU A 37 19.93 -23.60 27.21
CA GLU A 37 18.61 -23.83 27.82
C GLU A 37 18.24 -22.73 28.82
N LYS A 38 19.18 -22.32 29.65
CA LYS A 38 18.99 -21.24 30.64
C LYS A 38 18.75 -19.89 29.99
N ILE A 39 19.57 -19.54 28.99
CA ILE A 39 19.39 -18.31 28.18
C ILE A 39 18.04 -18.33 27.50
N GLY A 40 17.66 -19.45 26.84
CA GLY A 40 16.35 -19.59 26.19
C GLY A 40 15.16 -19.43 27.12
N GLU A 41 15.26 -19.96 28.36
CA GLU A 41 14.21 -19.79 29.40
C GLU A 41 14.07 -18.32 29.81
N LYS A 42 15.21 -17.62 29.98
CA LYS A 42 15.24 -16.26 30.53
C LYS A 42 15.12 -15.13 29.50
N ALA A 43 15.32 -15.40 28.25
CA ALA A 43 15.26 -14.43 27.13
C ALA A 43 13.84 -13.94 26.83
N SER A 44 13.22 -13.29 27.79
CA SER A 44 11.86 -12.75 27.68
C SER A 44 11.69 -11.52 28.56
N THR A 45 10.85 -10.56 28.12
CA THR A 45 10.47 -9.36 28.90
C THR A 45 9.75 -9.71 30.21
N ARG A 46 9.34 -10.98 30.38
CA ARG A 46 8.90 -11.50 31.67
C ARG A 46 10.01 -11.46 32.71
N TYR A 47 11.25 -11.76 32.33
CA TYR A 47 12.44 -11.82 33.24
C TYR A 47 13.33 -10.59 33.06
N VAL A 48 13.63 -10.19 31.84
CA VAL A 48 14.46 -9.01 31.51
C VAL A 48 13.54 -7.80 31.38
N LYS A 49 13.54 -6.95 32.42
CA LYS A 49 12.67 -5.76 32.44
C LYS A 49 13.29 -4.60 31.72
N LEU A 50 12.47 -3.87 30.94
CA LEU A 50 12.89 -2.70 30.18
C LEU A 50 13.49 -1.62 31.10
N GLU A 51 12.91 -1.44 32.27
CA GLU A 51 13.42 -0.51 33.29
C GLU A 51 14.86 -0.86 33.72
N ARG A 52 15.15 -2.16 33.93
CA ARG A 52 16.49 -2.62 34.28
C ARG A 52 17.50 -2.38 33.17
N VAL A 53 17.12 -2.67 31.93
CA VAL A 53 17.95 -2.35 30.74
C VAL A 53 18.25 -0.86 30.67
N LYS A 54 17.26 0.01 30.87
CA LYS A 54 17.45 1.48 30.89
C LYS A 54 18.33 1.97 32.03
N GLU A 55 18.27 1.34 33.19
CA GLU A 55 19.18 1.65 34.34
C GLU A 55 20.63 1.33 33.96
N ILE A 56 20.88 0.14 33.41
CA ILE A 56 22.24 -0.27 33.00
C ILE A 56 22.73 0.67 31.91
N GLU A 57 21.91 0.93 30.86
CA GLU A 57 22.25 1.83 29.72
C GLU A 57 22.63 3.23 30.20
N LYS A 58 21.96 3.79 31.20
CA LYS A 58 22.34 5.10 31.80
C LYS A 58 23.76 5.14 32.31
N THR A 59 24.25 3.99 32.80
CA THR A 59 25.61 3.87 33.38
C THR A 59 26.64 3.63 32.27
N ILE A 60 26.42 2.60 31.45
CA ILE A 60 27.41 2.14 30.45
C ILE A 60 27.35 2.87 29.12
N LYS A 61 26.26 3.63 28.85
CA LYS A 61 26.02 4.40 27.61
C LYS A 61 26.04 3.55 26.33
N HIS A 62 25.57 2.30 26.42
CA HIS A 62 25.53 1.37 25.31
C HIS A 62 24.25 0.50 25.39
N ASP A 63 23.37 0.65 24.40
CA ASP A 63 22.03 0.05 24.38
C ASP A 63 22.07 -1.50 24.39
N ILE A 64 22.78 -2.12 23.44
CA ILE A 64 22.81 -3.58 23.34
C ILE A 64 23.57 -4.23 24.48
N MET A 65 24.69 -3.65 24.94
CA MET A 65 25.36 -4.20 26.09
C MET A 65 24.49 -4.15 27.33
N ALA A 66 23.61 -3.16 27.48
CA ALA A 66 22.65 -3.13 28.58
C ALA A 66 21.62 -4.28 28.49
N VAL A 67 21.20 -4.68 27.28
CA VAL A 67 20.35 -5.87 27.10
C VAL A 67 21.12 -7.14 27.45
N VAL A 68 22.38 -7.26 27.00
CA VAL A 68 23.26 -8.41 27.28
C VAL A 68 23.48 -8.57 28.79
N GLU A 69 23.85 -7.48 29.48
CA GLU A 69 24.05 -7.50 30.93
C GLU A 69 22.78 -7.86 31.69
N ALA A 70 21.62 -7.25 31.31
CA ALA A 70 20.36 -7.55 31.98
C ALA A 70 19.90 -9.01 31.74
N LEU A 71 20.19 -9.60 30.59
CA LEU A 71 19.91 -11.02 30.31
C LEU A 71 20.90 -11.90 31.09
N ALA A 72 22.17 -11.55 31.13
CA ALA A 72 23.20 -12.30 31.88
C ALA A 72 22.89 -12.32 33.38
N GLU A 73 22.47 -11.20 33.99
CA GLU A 73 22.05 -11.12 35.38
C GLU A 73 21.00 -12.18 35.73
N VAL A 74 19.97 -12.35 34.92
CA VAL A 74 18.88 -13.30 35.17
C VAL A 74 19.25 -14.74 34.84
N CYS A 75 20.33 -14.97 34.09
CA CYS A 75 20.87 -16.30 33.77
C CYS A 75 21.85 -16.81 34.82
N GLY A 76 22.38 -15.95 35.72
CA GLY A 76 23.36 -16.29 36.74
C GLY A 76 24.70 -16.75 36.12
N GLU A 77 25.27 -17.86 36.62
CA GLU A 77 26.55 -18.39 36.11
C GLU A 77 26.54 -18.68 34.59
N ASP A 78 25.42 -19.13 34.05
CA ASP A 78 25.26 -19.42 32.64
C ASP A 78 25.19 -18.13 31.76
N GLY A 79 25.05 -16.94 32.40
CA GLY A 79 25.03 -15.63 31.74
C GLY A 79 26.31 -15.25 30.99
N GLY A 80 27.45 -15.86 31.35
CA GLY A 80 28.73 -15.65 30.71
C GLY A 80 28.77 -16.08 29.22
N TYR A 81 27.77 -16.80 28.73
CA TYR A 81 27.64 -17.24 27.35
C TYR A 81 26.68 -16.38 26.49
N VAL A 82 26.01 -15.38 27.08
CA VAL A 82 25.15 -14.44 26.37
C VAL A 82 26.00 -13.63 25.39
N HIS A 83 25.48 -13.40 24.18
CA HIS A 83 26.14 -12.59 23.13
C HIS A 83 27.48 -13.16 22.61
N TYR A 84 27.77 -14.44 22.80
CA TYR A 84 29.04 -15.04 22.41
C TYR A 84 29.33 -14.90 20.92
N GLY A 85 30.45 -14.28 20.56
CA GLY A 85 30.89 -14.07 19.19
C GLY A 85 30.12 -13.00 18.38
N ALA A 86 29.01 -12.49 18.92
CA ALA A 86 28.16 -11.52 18.23
C ALA A 86 28.65 -10.08 18.40
N THR A 87 28.11 -9.19 17.60
CA THR A 87 28.18 -7.74 17.72
C THR A 87 26.79 -7.14 17.85
N SER A 88 26.68 -5.92 18.35
CA SER A 88 25.39 -5.24 18.56
C SER A 88 24.45 -5.28 17.35
N SER A 89 25.00 -5.11 16.16
CA SER A 89 24.18 -5.10 14.93
C SER A 89 23.71 -6.49 14.50
N ASP A 90 24.37 -7.57 14.96
CA ASP A 90 23.85 -8.93 14.76
C ASP A 90 22.49 -9.08 15.45
N ILE A 91 22.34 -8.46 16.63
CA ILE A 91 21.10 -8.49 17.40
C ILE A 91 20.10 -7.46 16.88
N LEU A 92 20.54 -6.21 16.67
CA LEU A 92 19.65 -5.11 16.25
C LEU A 92 19.02 -5.33 14.89
N ASP A 93 19.82 -5.67 13.88
CA ASP A 93 19.33 -5.81 12.52
C ASP A 93 18.46 -7.07 12.37
N THR A 94 18.84 -8.17 13.05
CA THR A 94 18.04 -9.40 13.07
C THR A 94 16.71 -9.20 13.82
N ALA A 95 16.70 -8.46 14.96
CA ALA A 95 15.48 -8.06 15.63
C ALA A 95 14.59 -7.17 14.77
N THR A 96 15.18 -6.26 13.99
CA THR A 96 14.46 -5.44 13.00
C THR A 96 13.84 -6.31 11.90
N GLY A 97 14.55 -7.33 11.42
CA GLY A 97 14.01 -8.35 10.51
C GLY A 97 12.77 -9.06 11.07
N LEU A 98 12.78 -9.39 12.37
CA LEU A 98 11.61 -9.95 13.06
C LEU A 98 10.44 -8.97 13.15
N GLN A 99 10.72 -7.69 13.44
CA GLN A 99 9.68 -6.65 13.43
C GLN A 99 9.08 -6.48 12.03
N PHE A 100 9.90 -6.49 10.97
CA PHE A 100 9.41 -6.46 9.58
C PHE A 100 8.54 -7.67 9.27
N LYS A 101 8.93 -8.87 9.71
CA LYS A 101 8.14 -10.10 9.51
C LYS A 101 6.71 -9.95 10.05
N GLU A 102 6.54 -9.45 11.26
CA GLU A 102 5.23 -9.21 11.85
C GLU A 102 4.48 -8.05 11.18
N ALA A 103 5.18 -6.95 10.91
CA ALA A 103 4.58 -5.77 10.32
C ALA A 103 4.07 -6.03 8.88
N LEU A 104 4.81 -6.80 8.08
CA LEU A 104 4.39 -7.17 6.72
C LEU A 104 3.18 -8.09 6.71
N VAL A 105 2.98 -8.95 7.71
CA VAL A 105 1.76 -9.74 7.87
C VAL A 105 0.55 -8.82 8.08
N VAL A 106 0.68 -7.81 8.95
CA VAL A 106 -0.40 -6.84 9.19
C VAL A 106 -0.72 -6.03 7.92
N LEU A 107 0.30 -5.53 7.22
CA LEU A 107 0.08 -4.77 5.98
C LEU A 107 -0.54 -5.62 4.87
N GLU A 108 -0.08 -6.85 4.67
CA GLU A 108 -0.65 -7.76 3.67
C GLU A 108 -2.11 -8.08 3.98
N SER A 109 -2.46 -8.31 5.25
CA SER A 109 -3.84 -8.51 5.67
C SER A 109 -4.73 -7.31 5.31
N LYS A 110 -4.27 -6.08 5.56
CA LYS A 110 -5.01 -4.87 5.22
C LYS A 110 -5.10 -4.59 3.72
N LEU A 111 -4.05 -4.89 2.97
CA LEU A 111 -4.10 -4.84 1.50
C LEU A 111 -5.09 -5.86 0.93
N ASN A 112 -5.13 -7.08 1.47
CA ASN A 112 -6.12 -8.08 1.09
C ASN A 112 -7.56 -7.64 1.44
N MET A 113 -7.74 -6.93 2.56
CA MET A 113 -9.04 -6.33 2.91
C MET A 113 -9.44 -5.25 1.90
N LEU A 114 -8.54 -4.33 1.57
CA LEU A 114 -8.76 -3.27 0.57
C LEU A 114 -9.07 -3.86 -0.81
N GLU A 115 -8.33 -4.89 -1.22
CA GLU A 115 -8.57 -5.62 -2.46
C GLU A 115 -9.98 -6.23 -2.49
N GLY A 116 -10.45 -6.84 -1.39
CA GLY A 116 -11.80 -7.38 -1.26
C GLY A 116 -12.88 -6.30 -1.43
N VAL A 117 -12.73 -5.16 -0.75
CA VAL A 117 -13.67 -4.03 -0.88
C VAL A 117 -13.73 -3.50 -2.33
N LEU A 118 -12.58 -3.34 -2.98
CA LEU A 118 -12.53 -2.88 -4.37
C LEU A 118 -13.10 -3.91 -5.35
N LEU A 119 -12.93 -5.20 -5.07
CA LEU A 119 -13.53 -6.28 -5.86
C LEU A 119 -15.06 -6.19 -5.84
N GLU A 120 -15.65 -5.98 -4.67
CA GLU A 120 -17.10 -5.82 -4.52
C GLU A 120 -17.61 -4.58 -5.22
N LEU A 121 -16.97 -3.43 -4.99
CA LEU A 121 -17.35 -2.16 -5.63
C LEU A 121 -17.24 -2.25 -7.16
N SER A 122 -16.18 -2.88 -7.66
CA SER A 122 -16.01 -3.11 -9.10
C SER A 122 -17.16 -3.91 -9.68
N TRP A 123 -17.48 -5.03 -9.04
CA TRP A 123 -18.57 -5.91 -9.50
C TRP A 123 -19.95 -5.26 -9.38
N LYS A 124 -20.25 -4.66 -8.23
CA LYS A 124 -21.54 -3.98 -7.97
C LYS A 124 -21.82 -2.89 -9.00
N HIS A 125 -20.81 -2.07 -9.28
CA HIS A 125 -20.96 -0.89 -10.14
C HIS A 125 -20.48 -1.11 -11.60
N ARG A 126 -20.31 -2.38 -12.05
CA ARG A 126 -19.80 -2.67 -13.39
C ARG A 126 -20.65 -2.11 -14.53
N LYS A 127 -21.92 -1.80 -14.26
CA LYS A 127 -22.87 -1.23 -15.21
C LYS A 127 -23.35 0.18 -14.82
N THR A 128 -22.93 0.72 -13.67
CA THR A 128 -23.30 2.06 -13.23
C THR A 128 -22.65 3.10 -14.13
N LEU A 129 -23.46 3.79 -14.94
CA LEU A 129 -23.01 4.80 -15.88
C LEU A 129 -22.51 6.05 -15.19
N MET A 130 -21.41 6.59 -15.69
CA MET A 130 -20.89 7.92 -15.33
C MET A 130 -20.17 8.55 -16.51
N VAL A 131 -19.91 9.85 -16.42
CA VAL A 131 -19.06 10.53 -17.39
C VAL A 131 -17.58 10.35 -17.02
N GLY A 132 -16.79 9.85 -17.96
CA GLY A 132 -15.33 9.88 -17.88
C GLY A 132 -14.81 11.30 -18.12
N ARG A 133 -13.83 11.71 -17.33
CA ARG A 133 -13.21 13.04 -17.41
C ARG A 133 -11.74 12.94 -17.75
N THR A 134 -11.28 13.76 -18.68
CA THR A 134 -9.87 14.01 -18.97
C THR A 134 -9.62 15.51 -18.92
N HIS A 135 -8.51 15.93 -18.31
CA HIS A 135 -8.22 17.36 -18.11
C HIS A 135 -9.34 18.12 -17.36
N GLY A 136 -10.11 17.42 -16.51
CA GLY A 136 -11.28 17.99 -15.82
C GLY A 136 -12.50 18.20 -16.73
N GLN A 137 -12.44 17.86 -18.03
CA GLN A 137 -13.53 18.01 -18.99
C GLN A 137 -14.28 16.69 -19.17
N HIS A 138 -15.59 16.78 -19.43
CA HIS A 138 -16.41 15.64 -19.81
C HIS A 138 -15.92 15.07 -21.15
N ALA A 139 -15.54 13.80 -21.15
CA ALA A 139 -14.98 13.13 -22.33
C ALA A 139 -15.98 12.16 -22.93
N LEU A 140 -16.11 10.97 -22.38
CA LEU A 140 -16.96 9.89 -22.91
C LEU A 140 -17.68 9.17 -21.78
N PRO A 141 -18.78 8.44 -22.07
CA PRO A 141 -19.38 7.53 -21.09
C PRO A 141 -18.41 6.45 -20.65
N MET A 142 -18.47 6.11 -19.38
CA MET A 142 -17.78 4.96 -18.79
C MET A 142 -18.61 4.37 -17.64
N THR A 143 -18.14 3.30 -17.00
CA THR A 143 -18.77 2.79 -15.79
C THR A 143 -17.93 3.09 -14.53
N LEU A 144 -18.61 3.30 -13.41
CA LEU A 144 -17.96 3.45 -12.10
C LEU A 144 -17.17 2.19 -11.74
N GLY A 145 -17.70 1.01 -12.08
CA GLY A 145 -17.02 -0.26 -11.85
C GLY A 145 -15.67 -0.35 -12.54
N LEU A 146 -15.51 0.21 -13.76
CA LEU A 146 -14.23 0.25 -14.44
C LEU A 146 -13.20 1.10 -13.68
N LYS A 147 -13.62 2.22 -13.08
CA LYS A 147 -12.77 3.04 -12.22
C LYS A 147 -12.26 2.24 -11.02
N PHE A 148 -13.13 1.53 -10.33
CA PHE A 148 -12.75 0.66 -9.20
C PHE A 148 -11.91 -0.54 -9.64
N ALA A 149 -12.16 -1.13 -10.81
CA ALA A 149 -11.37 -2.24 -11.33
C ALA A 149 -9.91 -1.84 -11.62
N VAL A 150 -9.66 -0.61 -12.06
CA VAL A 150 -8.29 -0.07 -12.20
C VAL A 150 -7.59 -0.02 -10.83
N TRP A 151 -8.26 0.47 -9.79
CA TRP A 151 -7.72 0.52 -8.42
C TRP A 151 -7.52 -0.89 -7.84
N LEU A 152 -8.46 -1.79 -8.08
CA LEU A 152 -8.39 -3.19 -7.68
C LEU A 152 -7.09 -3.84 -8.19
N ARG A 153 -6.84 -3.73 -9.51
CA ARG A 153 -5.63 -4.31 -10.11
C ARG A 153 -4.34 -3.64 -9.66
N GLU A 154 -4.40 -2.39 -9.26
CA GLU A 154 -3.26 -1.68 -8.66
C GLU A 154 -2.93 -2.21 -7.26
N VAL A 155 -3.94 -2.44 -6.42
CA VAL A 155 -3.76 -3.05 -5.09
C VAL A 155 -3.25 -4.49 -5.21
N SER A 156 -3.77 -5.28 -6.15
CA SER A 156 -3.25 -6.64 -6.42
C SER A 156 -1.75 -6.63 -6.74
N ARG A 157 -1.27 -5.68 -7.55
CA ARG A 157 0.17 -5.52 -7.84
C ARG A 157 0.98 -5.10 -6.61
N HIS A 158 0.41 -4.34 -5.67
CA HIS A 158 1.09 -4.01 -4.41
C HIS A 158 1.25 -5.23 -3.50
N ILE A 159 0.23 -6.07 -3.41
CA ILE A 159 0.31 -7.34 -2.68
C ILE A 159 1.40 -8.24 -3.29
N GLN A 160 1.44 -8.33 -4.62
CA GLN A 160 2.47 -9.10 -5.32
C GLN A 160 3.87 -8.59 -5.01
N ARG A 161 4.15 -7.27 -5.16
CA ARG A 161 5.45 -6.67 -4.83
C ARG A 161 5.87 -6.93 -3.39
N LEU A 162 4.93 -6.80 -2.44
CA LEU A 162 5.21 -7.05 -1.03
C LEU A 162 5.61 -8.51 -0.79
N ARG A 163 4.95 -9.46 -1.43
CA ARG A 163 5.26 -10.90 -1.31
C ARG A 163 6.59 -11.26 -1.98
N GLU A 164 6.84 -10.75 -3.18
CA GLU A 164 8.09 -10.95 -3.91
C GLU A 164 9.30 -10.34 -3.19
N GLY A 165 9.10 -9.20 -2.52
CA GLY A 165 10.13 -8.52 -1.75
C GLY A 165 10.51 -9.21 -0.43
N ARG A 166 9.66 -10.10 0.11
CA ARG A 166 9.89 -10.72 1.43
C ARG A 166 11.27 -11.34 1.59
N LYS A 167 11.78 -12.04 0.58
CA LYS A 167 13.12 -12.65 0.63
C LYS A 167 14.25 -11.64 0.77
N ARG A 168 14.04 -10.41 0.29
CA ARG A 168 15.01 -9.32 0.41
C ARG A 168 14.85 -8.53 1.70
N PHE A 169 13.64 -8.46 2.26
CA PHE A 169 13.33 -7.67 3.46
C PHE A 169 13.48 -8.47 4.75
N LEU A 170 13.10 -9.77 4.73
CA LEU A 170 13.08 -10.62 5.92
C LEU A 170 14.40 -11.36 6.07
N VAL A 171 15.44 -10.59 6.32
CA VAL A 171 16.80 -11.11 6.52
C VAL A 171 17.28 -10.82 7.94
N GLY A 172 18.22 -11.63 8.38
CA GLY A 172 19.00 -11.38 9.59
C GLY A 172 20.46 -11.72 9.32
N LYS A 173 21.32 -11.31 10.23
CA LYS A 173 22.76 -11.54 10.14
C LYS A 173 23.35 -12.00 11.47
N LEU A 174 24.38 -12.82 11.39
CA LEU A 174 25.33 -13.13 12.44
C LEU A 174 26.71 -13.19 11.79
N THR A 175 27.26 -12.01 11.52
CA THR A 175 28.51 -11.89 10.77
C THR A 175 29.62 -11.19 11.56
N GLY A 176 29.30 -10.79 12.81
CA GLY A 176 30.27 -10.16 13.70
C GLY A 176 30.61 -8.71 13.32
N ALA A 177 31.68 -8.22 13.89
CA ALA A 177 32.03 -6.79 13.93
C ALA A 177 32.30 -6.16 12.54
N VAL A 178 32.78 -6.93 11.57
CA VAL A 178 33.15 -6.47 10.22
C VAL A 178 32.69 -7.41 9.11
N GLY A 179 31.78 -8.36 9.41
CA GLY A 179 31.24 -9.28 8.41
C GLY A 179 32.01 -10.59 8.21
N THR A 180 33.09 -10.83 8.94
CA THR A 180 33.99 -11.98 8.74
C THR A 180 33.61 -13.23 9.51
N GLN A 181 32.66 -13.15 10.45
CA GLN A 181 32.29 -14.22 11.38
C GLN A 181 33.44 -14.72 12.29
N ALA A 182 34.55 -13.97 12.39
CA ALA A 182 35.73 -14.42 13.11
C ALA A 182 35.45 -14.81 14.58
N GLY A 183 34.49 -14.15 15.25
CA GLY A 183 34.07 -14.46 16.62
C GLY A 183 33.35 -15.80 16.76
N PHE A 184 32.79 -16.34 15.68
CA PHE A 184 32.11 -17.65 15.67
C PHE A 184 33.06 -18.79 15.18
N GLY A 185 34.26 -18.45 14.69
CA GLY A 185 35.19 -19.40 14.15
C GLY A 185 34.71 -20.10 12.88
N PRO A 186 35.18 -21.35 12.61
CA PRO A 186 34.85 -22.07 11.37
C PRO A 186 33.35 -22.40 11.22
N GLU A 187 32.60 -22.40 12.33
CA GLU A 187 31.16 -22.72 12.35
C GLU A 187 30.27 -21.52 12.07
N GLY A 188 30.82 -20.33 11.80
CA GLY A 188 30.07 -19.08 11.66
C GLY A 188 28.91 -19.16 10.66
N LEU A 189 29.09 -19.76 9.48
CA LEU A 189 28.02 -19.95 8.50
C LEU A 189 26.92 -20.88 8.99
N THR A 190 27.31 -21.97 9.72
CA THR A 190 26.36 -22.92 10.32
C THR A 190 25.55 -22.24 11.43
N VAL A 191 26.20 -21.49 12.31
CA VAL A 191 25.55 -20.72 13.39
C VAL A 191 24.54 -19.72 12.81
N GLN A 192 24.95 -18.94 11.80
CA GLN A 192 24.04 -17.98 11.16
C GLN A 192 22.83 -18.70 10.53
N LYS A 193 23.05 -19.77 9.77
CA LYS A 193 21.97 -20.53 9.13
C LYS A 193 20.98 -21.06 10.16
N LEU A 194 21.45 -21.77 11.18
CA LEU A 194 20.61 -22.37 12.22
C LEU A 194 19.81 -21.29 12.98
N THR A 195 20.46 -20.17 13.31
CA THR A 195 19.77 -19.05 13.99
C THR A 195 18.66 -18.47 13.13
N MET A 196 18.93 -18.19 11.84
CA MET A 196 17.93 -17.61 10.93
C MET A 196 16.77 -18.58 10.64
N GLU A 197 17.05 -19.87 10.48
CA GLU A 197 16.01 -20.91 10.32
C GLU A 197 15.09 -20.95 11.54
N ARG A 198 15.65 -20.89 12.76
CA ARG A 198 14.88 -20.86 14.03
C ARG A 198 14.00 -19.61 14.14
N LEU A 199 14.47 -18.47 13.67
CA LEU A 199 13.75 -17.19 13.68
C LEU A 199 12.78 -17.06 12.49
N GLY A 200 12.90 -17.92 11.47
CA GLY A 200 12.14 -17.84 10.23
C GLY A 200 12.47 -16.59 9.42
N LEU A 201 13.75 -16.25 9.37
CA LEU A 201 14.37 -15.23 8.54
C LEU A 201 15.30 -15.88 7.52
N HIS A 202 15.72 -15.11 6.51
CA HIS A 202 16.76 -15.54 5.58
C HIS A 202 18.13 -15.03 6.09
N PRO A 203 19.20 -15.84 6.05
CA PRO A 203 20.53 -15.33 6.32
C PRO A 203 20.97 -14.40 5.20
N VAL A 204 21.65 -13.30 5.52
CA VAL A 204 22.33 -12.49 4.50
C VAL A 204 23.49 -13.28 3.90
N GLU A 205 23.69 -13.14 2.59
CA GLU A 205 24.76 -13.83 1.85
C GLU A 205 26.13 -13.23 2.17
N ALA A 206 26.17 -11.90 2.33
CA ALA A 206 27.34 -11.13 2.74
C ALA A 206 26.87 -9.82 3.38
N SER A 207 27.59 -9.35 4.36
CA SER A 207 27.31 -8.06 5.01
C SER A 207 28.62 -7.48 5.57
N THR A 208 28.56 -6.20 5.93
CA THR A 208 29.55 -5.56 6.80
C THR A 208 29.16 -5.79 8.28
N GLN A 209 29.38 -4.85 9.16
CA GLN A 209 28.81 -4.93 10.52
C GLN A 209 27.28 -4.90 10.53
N ILE A 210 26.65 -4.35 9.47
CA ILE A 210 25.21 -4.19 9.35
C ILE A 210 24.65 -4.92 8.12
N VAL A 211 23.35 -5.24 8.13
CA VAL A 211 22.59 -5.57 6.92
C VAL A 211 22.62 -4.37 5.99
N GLN A 212 22.83 -4.59 4.70
CA GLN A 212 22.91 -3.50 3.73
C GLN A 212 21.58 -2.74 3.61
N ARG A 213 21.65 -1.41 3.64
CA ARG A 213 20.47 -0.53 3.79
C ARG A 213 19.66 -0.31 2.51
N ASP A 214 20.17 -0.76 1.35
CA ASP A 214 19.38 -0.85 0.12
C ASP A 214 18.09 -1.68 0.30
N ARG A 215 18.15 -2.75 1.12
CA ARG A 215 16.99 -3.60 1.45
C ARG A 215 15.92 -2.81 2.23
N TYR A 216 16.34 -1.97 3.17
CA TYR A 216 15.44 -1.13 3.95
C TYR A 216 14.88 0.00 3.09
N ALA A 217 15.72 0.61 2.24
CA ALA A 217 15.31 1.65 1.31
C ALA A 217 14.29 1.10 0.29
N GLU A 218 14.50 -0.08 -0.29
CA GLU A 218 13.54 -0.76 -1.17
C GLU A 218 12.18 -0.93 -0.48
N LEU A 219 12.18 -1.40 0.77
CA LEU A 219 10.96 -1.57 1.54
C LEU A 219 10.24 -0.24 1.76
N ILE A 220 10.93 0.80 2.20
CA ILE A 220 10.34 2.13 2.40
C ILE A 220 9.81 2.73 1.09
N CYS A 221 10.53 2.56 -0.02
CA CYS A 221 10.05 2.95 -1.35
C CYS A 221 8.76 2.22 -1.73
N LEU A 222 8.66 0.92 -1.44
CA LEU A 222 7.44 0.15 -1.67
C LEU A 222 6.27 0.67 -0.82
N LEU A 223 6.49 0.95 0.48
CA LEU A 223 5.47 1.51 1.36
C LEU A 223 5.00 2.89 0.87
N ALA A 224 5.91 3.74 0.41
CA ALA A 224 5.59 5.05 -0.17
C ALA A 224 4.83 4.93 -1.51
N LEU A 225 5.14 3.92 -2.33
CA LEU A 225 4.41 3.62 -3.57
C LEU A 225 2.97 3.20 -3.26
N VAL A 226 2.74 2.35 -2.27
CA VAL A 226 1.40 2.01 -1.80
C VAL A 226 0.66 3.26 -1.33
N ALA A 227 1.27 4.07 -0.46
CA ALA A 227 0.68 5.31 0.04
C ALA A 227 0.31 6.29 -1.10
N SER A 228 1.10 6.34 -2.17
CA SER A 228 0.81 7.18 -3.34
C SER A 228 -0.40 6.69 -4.14
N SER A 229 -0.63 5.38 -4.21
CA SER A 229 -1.87 4.83 -4.78
C SER A 229 -3.09 5.18 -3.94
N LEU A 230 -2.97 5.09 -2.59
CA LEU A 230 -4.05 5.49 -1.70
C LEU A 230 -4.37 6.99 -1.81
N ASP A 231 -3.35 7.84 -2.00
CA ASP A 231 -3.50 9.27 -2.29
C ASP A 231 -4.33 9.49 -3.56
N LYS A 232 -3.99 8.79 -4.65
CA LYS A 232 -4.74 8.84 -5.90
C LYS A 232 -6.22 8.46 -5.70
N PHE A 233 -6.51 7.38 -4.97
CA PHE A 233 -7.90 6.97 -4.70
C PHE A 233 -8.64 8.01 -3.88
N ALA A 234 -8.01 8.51 -2.84
CA ALA A 234 -8.57 9.54 -1.97
C ALA A 234 -8.79 10.88 -2.71
N ALA A 235 -7.86 11.28 -3.57
CA ALA A 235 -7.98 12.48 -4.39
C ALA A 235 -9.18 12.39 -5.33
N GLU A 236 -9.39 11.25 -6.00
CA GLU A 236 -10.54 11.02 -6.87
C GLU A 236 -11.87 11.05 -6.09
N ILE A 237 -11.94 10.46 -4.90
CA ILE A 237 -13.13 10.53 -4.04
C ILE A 237 -13.42 11.99 -3.67
N ARG A 238 -12.39 12.78 -3.30
CA ARG A 238 -12.55 14.21 -2.99
C ARG A 238 -13.05 15.01 -4.18
N GLU A 239 -12.53 14.76 -5.38
CA GLU A 239 -12.97 15.42 -6.60
C GLU A 239 -14.43 15.08 -6.91
N LEU A 240 -14.83 13.82 -6.82
CA LEU A 240 -16.20 13.40 -7.10
C LEU A 240 -17.21 13.80 -5.99
N GLN A 241 -16.72 14.18 -4.80
CA GLN A 241 -17.55 14.73 -3.70
C GLN A 241 -17.75 16.24 -3.79
N ARG A 242 -17.08 16.96 -4.68
CA ARG A 242 -17.27 18.40 -4.84
C ARG A 242 -18.75 18.73 -5.07
N THR A 243 -19.22 19.84 -4.51
CA THR A 243 -20.64 20.25 -4.53
C THR A 243 -21.21 20.25 -5.94
N GLU A 244 -20.45 20.75 -6.91
CA GLU A 244 -20.85 20.85 -8.32
C GLU A 244 -20.81 19.51 -9.06
N ILE A 245 -20.08 18.51 -8.55
CA ILE A 245 -20.00 17.15 -9.12
C ILE A 245 -20.95 16.20 -8.38
N GLY A 246 -20.75 15.97 -7.09
CA GLY A 246 -21.67 15.25 -6.21
C GLY A 246 -21.93 13.78 -6.54
N GLU A 247 -21.03 13.11 -7.24
CA GLU A 247 -21.21 11.72 -7.71
C GLU A 247 -20.87 10.69 -6.63
N LEU A 248 -19.90 11.00 -5.74
CA LEU A 248 -19.52 10.17 -4.60
C LEU A 248 -19.56 11.00 -3.32
N GLN A 249 -19.70 10.34 -2.17
CA GLN A 249 -19.56 10.97 -0.87
C GLN A 249 -18.99 9.98 0.14
N GLU A 250 -18.04 10.44 0.98
CA GLU A 250 -17.58 9.68 2.14
C GLU A 250 -18.74 9.34 3.09
N PRO A 251 -18.63 8.23 3.85
CA PRO A 251 -19.59 7.95 4.89
C PRO A 251 -19.66 9.10 5.90
N PHE A 252 -20.87 9.55 6.19
CA PHE A 252 -21.13 10.61 7.13
C PHE A 252 -22.30 10.22 8.03
N ASP A 253 -22.09 10.20 9.34
CA ASP A 253 -23.14 9.96 10.33
C ASP A 253 -23.85 11.27 10.69
N VAL A 254 -24.98 11.50 10.04
CA VAL A 254 -25.79 12.73 10.21
C VAL A 254 -26.22 12.95 11.66
N GLY A 255 -26.37 11.86 12.44
CA GLY A 255 -26.85 11.96 13.84
C GLY A 255 -25.74 12.29 14.85
N ARG A 256 -24.47 12.06 14.51
CA ARG A 256 -23.34 12.16 15.45
C ARG A 256 -22.16 12.98 14.95
N GLN A 257 -21.99 13.11 13.63
CA GLN A 257 -20.82 13.76 13.06
C GLN A 257 -21.10 15.22 12.72
N VAL A 258 -20.22 16.11 13.15
CA VAL A 258 -20.27 17.53 12.81
C VAL A 258 -19.35 17.76 11.60
N GLY A 259 -19.91 18.20 10.48
CA GLY A 259 -19.17 18.45 9.23
C GLY A 259 -18.42 19.78 9.23
N SER A 260 -18.94 20.77 9.95
CA SER A 260 -18.33 22.11 10.07
C SER A 260 -18.76 22.73 11.39
N SER A 261 -17.85 23.44 12.06
CA SER A 261 -18.14 24.20 13.28
C SER A 261 -19.08 25.41 13.07
N THR A 262 -19.20 25.87 11.81
CA THR A 262 -19.92 27.13 11.47
C THR A 262 -21.04 26.91 10.46
N MET A 263 -20.91 25.91 9.58
CA MET A 263 -21.81 25.68 8.44
C MET A 263 -22.48 24.29 8.53
N PRO A 264 -23.71 24.20 9.09
CA PRO A 264 -24.34 22.87 9.35
C PRO A 264 -24.55 21.98 8.13
N HIS A 265 -24.68 22.57 6.94
CA HIS A 265 -24.88 21.83 5.67
C HIS A 265 -23.60 21.24 5.09
N LYS A 266 -22.42 21.63 5.59
CA LYS A 266 -21.14 21.32 4.97
C LYS A 266 -20.61 19.95 5.42
N VAL A 267 -20.49 19.02 4.47
CA VAL A 267 -19.94 17.68 4.67
C VAL A 267 -18.60 17.59 3.95
N ASN A 268 -17.50 17.65 4.71
CA ASN A 268 -16.15 17.63 4.16
C ASN A 268 -15.63 16.19 3.98
N PRO A 269 -14.84 15.89 2.94
CA PRO A 269 -14.18 14.59 2.75
C PRO A 269 -12.92 14.47 3.63
N ILE A 270 -13.08 14.56 4.96
CA ILE A 270 -11.96 14.69 5.92
C ILE A 270 -11.09 13.43 5.99
N HIS A 271 -11.65 12.26 5.72
CA HIS A 271 -10.89 11.03 5.75
C HIS A 271 -9.98 10.91 4.51
N SER A 272 -10.50 11.21 3.33
CA SER A 272 -9.72 11.27 2.10
C SER A 272 -8.66 12.38 2.14
N GLU A 273 -8.99 13.55 2.69
CA GLU A 273 -8.00 14.63 2.92
C GLU A 273 -6.85 14.17 3.82
N ARG A 274 -7.16 13.42 4.88
CA ARG A 274 -6.15 12.87 5.79
C ARG A 274 -5.27 11.85 5.09
N VAL A 275 -5.83 10.95 4.26
CA VAL A 275 -5.05 10.02 3.44
C VAL A 275 -4.09 10.77 2.52
N CYS A 276 -4.58 11.80 1.81
CA CYS A 276 -3.74 12.64 0.93
C CYS A 276 -2.62 13.36 1.72
N GLY A 277 -2.92 13.86 2.91
CA GLY A 277 -1.94 14.52 3.77
C GLY A 277 -0.83 13.57 4.23
N LEU A 278 -1.21 12.37 4.70
CA LEU A 278 -0.26 11.37 5.17
C LEU A 278 0.60 10.77 4.04
N ALA A 279 0.08 10.70 2.83
CA ALA A 279 0.86 10.26 1.67
C ALA A 279 2.05 11.19 1.37
N LYS A 280 1.93 12.49 1.66
CA LYS A 280 3.05 13.45 1.54
C LYS A 280 4.17 13.09 2.51
N LEU A 281 3.82 12.78 3.76
CA LEU A 281 4.78 12.32 4.76
C LEU A 281 5.46 11.02 4.30
N MET A 282 4.69 10.03 3.84
CA MET A 282 5.23 8.75 3.37
C MET A 282 6.25 8.92 2.23
N ARG A 283 5.98 9.81 1.27
CA ARG A 283 6.93 10.13 0.19
C ARG A 283 8.19 10.84 0.72
N GLY A 284 8.04 11.68 1.75
CA GLY A 284 9.16 12.33 2.41
C GLY A 284 10.11 11.37 3.11
N LEU A 285 9.63 10.20 3.58
CA LEU A 285 10.46 9.20 4.23
C LEU A 285 11.40 8.43 3.26
N VAL A 286 11.17 8.52 1.96
CA VAL A 286 12.02 7.88 0.94
C VAL A 286 13.42 8.49 0.94
N VAL A 287 13.54 9.80 1.09
CA VAL A 287 14.84 10.49 1.07
C VAL A 287 15.76 9.98 2.18
N PRO A 288 15.40 10.05 3.47
CA PRO A 288 16.27 9.52 4.52
C PRO A 288 16.51 8.01 4.43
N ALA A 289 15.60 7.25 3.83
CA ALA A 289 15.83 5.83 3.58
C ALA A 289 16.96 5.59 2.56
N LEU A 290 17.01 6.38 1.49
CA LEU A 290 18.07 6.33 0.48
C LEU A 290 19.40 6.89 1.03
N GLU A 291 19.35 7.96 1.82
CA GLU A 291 20.52 8.56 2.47
C GLU A 291 21.17 7.65 3.53
N ASN A 292 20.47 6.64 4.01
CA ASN A 292 21.01 5.62 4.92
C ASN A 292 21.79 4.51 4.20
N ILE A 293 21.79 4.46 2.85
CA ILE A 293 22.55 3.45 2.09
C ILE A 293 24.07 3.72 2.17
N PRO A 294 24.55 4.95 1.92
CA PRO A 294 25.95 5.27 2.12
C PRO A 294 26.35 5.20 3.60
N SER A 295 27.42 4.49 3.90
CA SER A 295 28.05 4.46 5.21
C SER A 295 29.57 4.41 5.06
N TRP A 296 30.29 4.85 6.09
CA TRP A 296 31.75 4.77 6.06
C TRP A 296 32.19 3.33 6.32
N GLN A 297 32.91 2.79 5.35
CA GLN A 297 33.55 1.46 5.45
C GLN A 297 32.55 0.38 5.92
N GLU A 298 32.87 -0.40 6.93
CA GLU A 298 32.03 -1.47 7.45
C GLU A 298 30.92 -0.97 8.36
N ARG A 299 31.05 0.23 8.93
CA ARG A 299 30.04 0.86 9.80
C ARG A 299 30.37 2.30 10.19
N ASP A 300 29.36 3.16 10.22
CA ASP A 300 29.22 4.34 11.07
C ASP A 300 27.82 4.37 11.72
N LEU A 301 27.47 5.41 12.47
CA LEU A 301 26.17 5.50 13.17
C LEU A 301 25.17 6.47 12.52
N THR A 302 25.46 6.98 11.33
CA THR A 302 24.63 8.00 10.69
C THR A 302 23.20 7.51 10.39
N ASN A 303 23.04 6.24 10.06
CA ASN A 303 21.74 5.63 9.82
C ASN A 303 20.92 5.42 11.10
N SER A 304 21.58 5.15 12.23
CA SER A 304 20.94 4.63 13.45
C SER A 304 19.86 5.55 14.02
N SER A 305 20.16 6.84 14.16
CA SER A 305 19.21 7.83 14.67
C SER A 305 18.03 8.04 13.71
N ALA A 306 18.30 8.08 12.40
CA ALA A 306 17.26 8.24 11.37
C ALA A 306 16.29 7.04 11.35
N GLU A 307 16.79 5.82 11.41
CA GLU A 307 15.99 4.58 11.35
C GLU A 307 15.03 4.43 12.53
N ARG A 308 15.37 4.94 13.71
CA ARG A 308 14.51 4.93 14.90
C ARG A 308 13.18 5.66 14.67
N PHE A 309 13.16 6.68 13.82
CA PHE A 309 11.95 7.42 13.43
C PHE A 309 11.38 6.89 12.11
N LEU A 310 12.23 6.63 11.13
CA LEU A 310 11.86 6.26 9.77
C LEU A 310 11.00 4.98 9.76
N LEU A 311 11.51 3.89 10.35
CA LEU A 311 10.86 2.58 10.24
C LEU A 311 9.51 2.55 10.95
N PRO A 312 9.38 2.91 12.24
CA PRO A 312 8.07 2.92 12.90
C PRO A 312 7.07 3.85 12.24
N THR A 313 7.53 5.05 11.84
CA THR A 313 6.66 6.05 11.21
C THR A 313 6.08 5.53 9.89
N ALA A 314 6.91 4.92 9.03
CA ALA A 314 6.46 4.40 7.75
C ALA A 314 5.38 3.31 7.91
N PHE A 315 5.65 2.32 8.76
CA PHE A 315 4.72 1.21 8.96
C PHE A 315 3.42 1.63 9.66
N ILE A 316 3.50 2.44 10.72
CA ILE A 316 2.34 2.89 11.48
C ILE A 316 1.46 3.81 10.62
N THR A 317 2.08 4.71 9.86
CA THR A 317 1.34 5.63 8.99
C THR A 317 0.62 4.89 7.89
N LEU A 318 1.29 3.97 7.17
CA LEU A 318 0.66 3.20 6.10
C LEU A 318 -0.46 2.28 6.65
N ASP A 319 -0.25 1.64 7.79
CA ASP A 319 -1.27 0.84 8.47
C ASP A 319 -2.54 1.64 8.76
N TYR A 320 -2.39 2.88 9.23
CA TYR A 320 -3.50 3.79 9.48
C TYR A 320 -4.18 4.22 8.16
N MET A 321 -3.40 4.58 7.14
CA MET A 321 -3.94 4.97 5.83
C MET A 321 -4.77 3.86 5.20
N LEU A 322 -4.28 2.60 5.23
CA LEU A 322 -5.01 1.44 4.73
C LEU A 322 -6.33 1.21 5.47
N SER A 323 -6.32 1.36 6.80
CA SER A 323 -7.56 1.25 7.59
C SER A 323 -8.56 2.33 7.22
N LEU A 324 -8.09 3.55 7.06
CA LEU A 324 -8.94 4.71 6.79
C LEU A 324 -9.57 4.62 5.38
N ILE A 325 -8.78 4.31 4.35
CA ILE A 325 -9.32 4.17 2.99
C ILE A 325 -10.29 2.98 2.86
N CYS A 326 -10.03 1.86 3.56
CA CYS A 326 -10.99 0.76 3.63
C CYS A 326 -12.32 1.19 4.26
N GLN A 327 -12.28 1.98 5.34
CA GLN A 327 -13.49 2.52 5.97
C GLN A 327 -14.24 3.44 5.02
N VAL A 328 -13.56 4.34 4.33
CA VAL A 328 -14.16 5.25 3.33
C VAL A 328 -14.85 4.46 2.24
N LEU A 329 -14.16 3.48 1.63
CA LEU A 329 -14.70 2.71 0.50
C LEU A 329 -15.86 1.79 0.92
N LYS A 330 -15.81 1.18 2.11
CA LYS A 330 -16.93 0.35 2.63
C LYS A 330 -18.20 1.15 2.85
N GLY A 331 -18.09 2.40 3.28
CA GLY A 331 -19.23 3.27 3.53
C GLY A 331 -19.51 4.28 2.42
N LEU A 332 -18.84 4.13 1.26
CA LEU A 332 -18.95 5.08 0.15
C LEU A 332 -20.38 5.18 -0.36
N LYS A 333 -20.93 6.38 -0.37
CA LYS A 333 -22.22 6.67 -0.98
C LYS A 333 -22.02 7.00 -2.45
N VAL A 334 -22.75 6.29 -3.31
CA VAL A 334 -22.76 6.47 -4.76
C VAL A 334 -24.07 7.11 -5.15
N ASN A 335 -24.02 8.26 -5.80
CA ASN A 335 -25.18 9.00 -6.29
C ASN A 335 -25.34 8.75 -7.81
N GLU A 336 -26.02 7.67 -8.15
CA GLU A 336 -26.23 7.26 -9.55
C GLU A 336 -27.07 8.28 -10.33
N GLU A 337 -28.04 8.91 -9.68
CA GLU A 337 -28.86 9.97 -10.29
C GLU A 337 -27.99 11.16 -10.71
N ARG A 338 -27.13 11.63 -9.80
CA ARG A 338 -26.18 12.72 -10.08
C ARG A 338 -25.17 12.36 -11.16
N MET A 339 -24.73 11.09 -11.23
CA MET A 339 -23.88 10.61 -12.32
C MET A 339 -24.58 10.74 -13.69
N LEU A 340 -25.87 10.39 -13.75
CA LEU A 340 -26.67 10.54 -14.99
C LEU A 340 -26.92 11.99 -15.33
N GLU A 341 -27.20 12.86 -14.36
CA GLU A 341 -27.32 14.31 -14.58
C GLU A 341 -26.03 14.89 -15.18
N ASN A 342 -24.88 14.57 -14.57
CA ASN A 342 -23.58 15.02 -15.07
C ASN A 342 -23.26 14.47 -16.47
N LEU A 343 -23.60 13.21 -16.74
CA LEU A 343 -23.44 12.61 -18.06
C LEU A 343 -24.23 13.41 -19.11
N ASN A 344 -25.43 13.86 -18.76
CA ASN A 344 -26.33 14.62 -19.65
C ASN A 344 -26.04 16.14 -19.68
N LEU A 345 -25.17 16.65 -18.82
CA LEU A 345 -24.88 18.09 -18.70
C LEU A 345 -24.45 18.71 -20.03
N THR A 346 -23.78 17.97 -20.90
CA THR A 346 -23.37 18.44 -22.22
C THR A 346 -24.45 18.27 -23.29
N GLN A 347 -25.68 17.85 -22.91
CA GLN A 347 -26.79 17.69 -23.82
C GLN A 347 -26.45 16.80 -25.05
N GLY A 348 -25.75 15.68 -24.78
CA GLY A 348 -25.36 14.71 -25.81
C GLY A 348 -24.07 15.03 -26.57
N ARG A 349 -23.44 16.20 -26.37
CA ARG A 349 -22.21 16.58 -27.10
C ARG A 349 -21.03 15.65 -26.84
N ILE A 350 -20.94 14.97 -25.68
CA ILE A 350 -19.95 13.93 -25.43
C ILE A 350 -20.06 12.73 -26.37
N MET A 351 -21.22 12.54 -27.03
CA MET A 351 -21.45 11.44 -27.96
C MET A 351 -21.01 11.76 -29.39
N SER A 352 -20.38 12.90 -29.64
CA SER A 352 -19.93 13.31 -30.95
C SER A 352 -18.93 12.32 -31.59
N GLU A 353 -18.09 11.65 -30.82
CA GLU A 353 -17.19 10.60 -31.32
C GLU A 353 -17.98 9.39 -31.85
N SER A 354 -18.98 8.93 -31.12
CA SER A 354 -19.86 7.83 -31.56
C SER A 354 -20.55 8.14 -32.90
N LEU A 355 -21.10 9.33 -33.01
CA LEU A 355 -21.70 9.80 -34.29
C LEU A 355 -20.67 9.90 -35.43
N MET A 356 -19.46 10.40 -35.12
CA MET A 356 -18.37 10.46 -36.10
C MET A 356 -18.04 9.07 -36.66
N LEU A 357 -17.92 8.09 -35.78
CA LEU A 357 -17.63 6.71 -36.17
C LEU A 357 -18.80 6.08 -36.94
N ALA A 358 -20.06 6.38 -36.58
CA ALA A 358 -21.24 5.93 -37.31
C ALA A 358 -21.25 6.47 -38.74
N LEU A 359 -20.99 7.76 -38.93
CA LEU A 359 -20.85 8.39 -40.24
C LEU A 359 -19.69 7.78 -41.05
N THR A 360 -18.57 7.51 -40.40
CA THR A 360 -17.41 6.90 -41.05
C THR A 360 -17.72 5.48 -41.55
N LYS A 361 -18.45 4.68 -40.77
CA LYS A 361 -18.95 3.36 -41.22
C LYS A 361 -19.89 3.43 -42.45
N LYS A 362 -20.53 4.56 -42.66
CA LYS A 362 -21.39 4.83 -43.83
C LYS A 362 -20.64 5.50 -44.98
N GLY A 363 -19.33 5.45 -44.97
CA GLY A 363 -18.49 5.90 -46.11
C GLY A 363 -18.07 7.36 -46.06
N LEU A 364 -18.38 8.12 -45.01
CA LEU A 364 -17.85 9.47 -44.86
C LEU A 364 -16.43 9.39 -44.31
N GLY A 365 -15.45 9.94 -45.00
CA GLY A 365 -14.05 9.94 -44.49
C GLY A 365 -13.95 10.51 -43.10
N ARG A 366 -13.12 9.88 -42.21
CA ARG A 366 -13.02 10.24 -40.79
C ARG A 366 -12.76 11.74 -40.53
N GLN A 367 -11.89 12.37 -41.33
CA GLN A 367 -11.55 13.79 -41.19
C GLN A 367 -12.74 14.68 -41.59
N GLU A 368 -13.50 14.26 -42.57
CA GLU A 368 -14.72 14.97 -43.00
C GLU A 368 -15.83 14.79 -41.96
N ALA A 369 -16.07 13.58 -41.49
CA ALA A 369 -17.02 13.31 -40.41
C ALA A 369 -16.69 14.16 -39.15
N HIS A 370 -15.40 14.26 -38.78
CA HIS A 370 -14.97 15.13 -37.70
C HIS A 370 -15.29 16.60 -37.94
N ARG A 371 -15.04 17.10 -39.17
CA ARG A 371 -15.31 18.50 -39.56
C ARG A 371 -16.82 18.82 -39.51
N VAL A 372 -17.65 17.91 -40.03
CA VAL A 372 -19.10 18.02 -39.97
C VAL A 372 -19.60 18.08 -38.55
N LEU A 373 -19.21 17.10 -37.72
CA LEU A 373 -19.66 17.04 -36.31
C LEU A 373 -19.14 18.20 -35.49
N ARG A 374 -17.91 18.67 -35.73
CA ARG A 374 -17.41 19.88 -35.06
C ARG A 374 -18.34 21.08 -35.36
N GLY A 375 -18.79 21.26 -36.61
CA GLY A 375 -19.75 22.30 -36.96
C GLY A 375 -21.07 22.15 -36.21
N LEU A 376 -21.62 20.92 -36.15
CA LEU A 376 -22.90 20.64 -35.48
C LEU A 376 -22.80 20.83 -33.95
N VAL A 377 -21.69 20.43 -33.31
CA VAL A 377 -21.42 20.67 -31.90
C VAL A 377 -21.34 22.17 -31.62
N MET A 378 -20.63 22.94 -32.42
CA MET A 378 -20.59 24.40 -32.28
C MET A 378 -21.94 25.06 -32.44
N LYS A 379 -22.73 24.60 -33.42
CA LYS A 379 -24.14 25.05 -33.64
C LYS A 379 -25.02 24.71 -32.43
N SER A 380 -24.89 23.47 -31.87
CA SER A 380 -25.58 23.04 -30.63
C SER A 380 -25.27 23.97 -29.45
N TRP A 381 -24.01 24.41 -29.31
CA TRP A 381 -23.62 25.39 -28.27
C TRP A 381 -24.23 26.79 -28.53
N ALA A 382 -24.12 27.29 -29.74
CA ALA A 382 -24.60 28.61 -30.07
C ALA A 382 -26.12 28.74 -29.91
N GLU A 383 -26.87 27.72 -30.35
CA GLU A 383 -28.32 27.66 -30.25
C GLU A 383 -28.84 27.18 -28.89
N LYS A 384 -27.95 26.71 -27.99
CA LYS A 384 -28.29 26.09 -26.69
C LYS A 384 -29.28 24.91 -26.80
N LYS A 385 -29.18 24.16 -27.90
CA LYS A 385 -30.03 22.99 -28.18
C LYS A 385 -29.27 21.67 -27.97
N PRO A 386 -29.95 20.58 -27.60
CA PRO A 386 -29.37 19.25 -27.58
C PRO A 386 -28.74 18.89 -28.91
N LEU A 387 -27.58 18.18 -28.88
CA LEU A 387 -26.90 17.76 -30.11
C LEU A 387 -27.82 16.91 -30.99
N LYS A 388 -28.69 16.09 -30.40
CA LYS A 388 -29.66 15.27 -31.12
C LYS A 388 -30.55 16.09 -32.06
N GLU A 389 -31.10 17.21 -31.60
CA GLU A 389 -31.95 18.06 -32.44
C GLU A 389 -31.21 18.65 -33.62
N ILE A 390 -29.99 19.11 -33.39
CA ILE A 390 -29.13 19.68 -34.44
C ILE A 390 -28.73 18.63 -35.48
N VAL A 391 -28.42 17.41 -35.02
CA VAL A 391 -28.04 16.29 -35.92
C VAL A 391 -29.22 15.79 -36.74
N LEU A 392 -30.40 15.69 -36.14
CA LEU A 392 -31.65 15.29 -36.87
C LEU A 392 -32.12 16.33 -37.88
N ALA A 393 -31.73 17.59 -37.76
CA ALA A 393 -32.03 18.65 -38.72
C ALA A 393 -31.00 18.76 -39.86
N ASP A 394 -29.87 18.06 -39.77
CA ASP A 394 -28.78 18.15 -40.75
C ASP A 394 -28.96 17.14 -41.90
N GLU A 395 -29.06 17.61 -43.13
CA GLU A 395 -29.27 16.79 -44.33
C GLU A 395 -28.07 15.88 -44.63
N GLN A 396 -26.84 16.34 -44.38
CA GLN A 396 -25.62 15.57 -44.63
C GLN A 396 -25.54 14.34 -43.71
N VAL A 397 -26.00 14.48 -42.46
CA VAL A 397 -26.07 13.35 -41.52
C VAL A 397 -27.26 12.44 -41.88
N ARG A 398 -28.45 13.00 -42.10
CA ARG A 398 -29.65 12.22 -42.39
C ARG A 398 -29.61 11.46 -43.71
N SER A 399 -28.86 11.94 -44.69
CA SER A 399 -28.64 11.19 -45.95
C SER A 399 -27.82 9.91 -45.76
N ARG A 400 -27.15 9.73 -44.60
CA ARG A 400 -26.27 8.59 -44.30
C ARG A 400 -26.74 7.74 -43.13
N LEU A 401 -27.35 8.33 -42.12
CA LEU A 401 -27.81 7.65 -40.92
C LEU A 401 -29.35 7.77 -40.78
N SER A 402 -29.98 6.66 -40.49
CA SER A 402 -31.38 6.67 -40.09
C SER A 402 -31.54 7.30 -38.69
N GLU A 403 -32.77 7.69 -38.36
CA GLU A 403 -33.05 8.20 -36.99
C GLU A 403 -32.74 7.18 -35.89
N GLU A 404 -32.96 5.89 -36.14
CA GLU A 404 -32.60 4.81 -35.22
C GLU A 404 -31.10 4.70 -35.01
N GLU A 405 -30.33 4.82 -36.11
CA GLU A 405 -28.85 4.81 -36.02
C GLU A 405 -28.31 6.03 -35.28
N ILE A 406 -28.92 7.19 -35.48
CA ILE A 406 -28.59 8.43 -34.74
C ILE A 406 -28.91 8.24 -33.23
N ASN A 407 -30.09 7.74 -32.92
CA ASN A 407 -30.50 7.48 -31.53
C ASN A 407 -29.56 6.50 -30.85
N ARG A 408 -29.19 5.40 -31.54
CA ARG A 408 -28.22 4.43 -31.01
C ARG A 408 -26.84 5.02 -30.81
N ALA A 409 -26.39 5.87 -31.76
CA ALA A 409 -25.08 6.53 -31.65
C ALA A 409 -25.05 7.58 -30.52
N LEU A 410 -26.20 8.09 -30.10
CA LEU A 410 -26.34 9.04 -28.99
C LEU A 410 -26.68 8.36 -27.64
N ASP A 411 -26.90 7.06 -27.62
CA ASP A 411 -27.14 6.32 -26.38
C ASP A 411 -25.80 6.01 -25.66
N PRO A 412 -25.58 6.56 -24.47
CA PRO A 412 -24.36 6.28 -23.69
C PRO A 412 -24.15 4.79 -23.36
N ASN A 413 -25.23 4.00 -23.19
CA ASN A 413 -25.14 2.57 -22.94
C ASN A 413 -24.59 1.80 -24.15
N ALA A 414 -24.87 2.27 -25.36
CA ALA A 414 -24.39 1.66 -26.59
C ALA A 414 -22.90 1.99 -26.90
N TYR A 415 -22.29 2.89 -26.11
CA TYR A 415 -20.92 3.38 -26.33
C TYR A 415 -19.97 3.17 -25.17
N LEU A 416 -20.12 2.06 -24.45
CA LEU A 416 -19.24 1.67 -23.34
C LEU A 416 -18.06 0.79 -23.79
N GLY A 417 -18.01 0.40 -25.06
CA GLY A 417 -17.01 -0.55 -25.54
C GLY A 417 -17.04 -1.84 -24.74
N THR A 418 -15.90 -2.25 -24.24
CA THR A 418 -15.71 -3.46 -23.40
C THR A 418 -15.57 -3.14 -21.91
N ALA A 419 -16.09 -2.00 -21.46
CA ALA A 419 -15.90 -1.56 -20.07
C ALA A 419 -16.42 -2.59 -19.04
N VAL A 420 -17.58 -3.21 -19.31
CA VAL A 420 -18.19 -4.21 -18.43
C VAL A 420 -17.35 -5.48 -18.41
N GLU A 421 -16.96 -5.98 -19.58
CA GLU A 421 -16.14 -7.19 -19.75
C GLU A 421 -14.76 -7.01 -19.11
N GLN A 422 -14.15 -5.84 -19.23
CA GLN A 422 -12.88 -5.53 -18.55
C GLN A 422 -13.01 -5.61 -17.02
N VAL A 423 -14.12 -5.14 -16.46
CA VAL A 423 -14.39 -5.29 -15.02
C VAL A 423 -14.53 -6.76 -14.64
N GLU A 424 -15.31 -7.53 -15.40
CA GLU A 424 -15.54 -8.95 -15.17
C GLU A 424 -14.23 -9.75 -15.19
N LEU A 425 -13.38 -9.51 -16.20
CA LEU A 425 -12.05 -10.11 -16.30
C LEU A 425 -11.14 -9.71 -15.13
N ALA A 426 -11.15 -8.44 -14.73
CA ALA A 426 -10.35 -7.98 -13.59
C ALA A 426 -10.79 -8.62 -12.26
N VAL A 427 -12.09 -8.76 -12.06
CA VAL A 427 -12.68 -9.41 -10.89
C VAL A 427 -12.34 -10.90 -10.86
N GLU A 428 -12.52 -11.61 -11.96
CA GLU A 428 -12.21 -13.04 -12.07
C GLU A 428 -10.73 -13.32 -11.80
N LYS A 429 -9.84 -12.57 -12.45
CA LYS A 429 -8.40 -12.65 -12.21
C LYS A 429 -8.06 -12.43 -10.73
N THR A 430 -8.66 -11.42 -10.10
CA THR A 430 -8.39 -11.14 -8.69
C THR A 430 -8.91 -12.26 -7.77
N ARG A 431 -10.07 -12.85 -8.08
CA ARG A 431 -10.60 -14.00 -7.33
C ARG A 431 -9.61 -15.17 -7.36
N SER A 432 -9.14 -15.56 -8.55
CA SER A 432 -8.17 -16.64 -8.72
C SER A 432 -6.86 -16.35 -7.96
N GLU A 433 -6.35 -15.11 -8.02
CA GLU A 433 -5.16 -14.69 -7.27
C GLU A 433 -5.39 -14.75 -5.75
N ARG A 434 -6.59 -14.39 -5.24
CA ARG A 434 -6.95 -14.49 -3.81
C ARG A 434 -7.01 -15.94 -3.34
N GLU A 435 -7.65 -16.81 -4.11
CA GLU A 435 -7.72 -18.26 -3.83
C GLU A 435 -6.32 -18.87 -3.75
N SER A 436 -5.43 -18.55 -4.69
CA SER A 436 -4.05 -19.02 -4.66
C SER A 436 -3.25 -18.54 -3.43
N ARG A 437 -3.68 -17.44 -2.81
CA ARG A 437 -3.14 -16.91 -1.55
C ARG A 437 -3.81 -17.46 -0.29
N GLY A 438 -4.84 -18.30 -0.42
CA GLY A 438 -5.66 -18.79 0.71
C GLY A 438 -6.54 -17.68 1.33
N VAL A 439 -6.88 -16.65 0.58
CA VAL A 439 -7.73 -15.53 1.01
C VAL A 439 -9.12 -15.73 0.42
N SER A 440 -10.18 -15.49 1.19
CA SER A 440 -11.57 -15.58 0.70
C SER A 440 -11.77 -14.76 -0.56
N SER A 441 -12.32 -15.39 -1.59
CA SER A 441 -12.72 -14.79 -2.87
C SER A 441 -14.20 -14.44 -2.93
N ALA A 442 -14.97 -14.80 -1.88
CA ALA A 442 -16.38 -14.45 -1.80
C ALA A 442 -16.60 -12.94 -1.80
N LEU A 443 -17.63 -12.47 -2.48
CA LEU A 443 -18.17 -11.12 -2.31
C LEU A 443 -18.80 -11.06 -0.91
N LEU A 444 -18.47 -10.04 -0.12
CA LEU A 444 -18.99 -9.83 1.24
C LEU A 444 -20.47 -9.42 1.22
#